data_9f674e2d21c082da206d3e64b536a664
#
_entry.id   9f674e2d21c082da206d3e64b536a664
#
_cell.length_a   1.000
_cell.length_b   1.000
_cell.length_c   1.000
_cell.angle_alpha   90.00
_cell.angle_beta   90.00
_cell.angle_gamma   90.00
#
_symmetry.space_group_name_H-M   'P 1'
#
loop_
_entity.id
_entity.type
_entity.pdbx_description
1 polymer ?
#
loop_
_entity_poly.entity_id
_entity_poly.type
_entity_poly.pdbx_seq_one_letter_code
_entity_poly.pdbx_strand_id
1 'polypeptide(L)'
;AAALTMAWFRPDLYHRVLSYSGTFVNLRNSPEAPLGAYEYIENLFPSSEKKPFRIWIQVSESDNGSKTGAEGRRNWVIANARFAKVLKEKRYAYQFVYSKGAGHTQRKVINNTLPQALEYVWLDYTPRR
;
A
#
# COMPACT_ATOMS: atom_id res chain seq x y z
N ALA A 1 -2.68 -3.21 5.08
CA ALA A 1 -2.52 -4.39 4.22
C ALA A 1 -3.85 -5.10 3.90
N ALA A 2 -4.86 -5.12 4.80
CA ALA A 2 -6.10 -5.89 4.62
C ALA A 2 -6.81 -5.65 3.27
N ALA A 3 -7.04 -4.40 2.88
CA ALA A 3 -7.68 -4.08 1.60
C ALA A 3 -6.91 -4.65 0.39
N LEU A 4 -5.58 -4.61 0.43
CA LEU A 4 -4.76 -5.21 -0.61
C LEU A 4 -4.86 -6.75 -0.60
N THR A 5 -4.89 -7.35 0.58
CA THR A 5 -5.04 -8.81 0.73
C THR A 5 -6.37 -9.29 0.13
N MET A 6 -7.47 -8.58 0.41
CA MET A 6 -8.76 -8.87 -0.21
C MET A 6 -8.69 -8.80 -1.74
N ALA A 7 -8.11 -7.73 -2.28
CA ALA A 7 -7.94 -7.60 -3.72
C ALA A 7 -7.02 -8.67 -4.30
N TRP A 8 -5.92 -9.01 -3.62
CA TRP A 8 -4.96 -9.99 -4.08
C TRP A 8 -5.56 -11.39 -4.28
N PHE A 9 -6.35 -11.84 -3.30
CA PHE A 9 -6.94 -13.19 -3.31
C PHE A 9 -8.31 -13.25 -3.98
N ARG A 10 -8.99 -12.10 -4.12
CA ARG A 10 -10.28 -12.02 -4.82
C ARG A 10 -10.28 -10.88 -5.85
N PRO A 11 -9.38 -10.96 -6.87
CA PRO A 11 -9.32 -9.97 -7.93
C PRO A 11 -10.55 -9.97 -8.85
N ASP A 12 -11.41 -10.95 -8.72
CA ASP A 12 -12.75 -11.02 -9.34
C ASP A 12 -13.75 -10.06 -8.70
N LEU A 13 -13.56 -9.72 -7.43
CA LEU A 13 -14.44 -8.84 -6.65
C LEU A 13 -13.85 -7.47 -6.38
N TYR A 14 -12.55 -7.41 -6.06
CA TYR A 14 -11.89 -6.21 -5.58
C TYR A 14 -10.77 -5.77 -6.52
N HIS A 15 -10.95 -4.62 -7.18
CA HIS A 15 -9.97 -4.07 -8.12
C HIS A 15 -9.40 -2.73 -7.67
N ARG A 16 -9.96 -2.16 -6.60
CA ARG A 16 -9.62 -0.83 -6.12
C ARG A 16 -9.14 -0.88 -4.68
N VAL A 17 -7.93 -0.39 -4.47
CA VAL A 17 -7.27 -0.46 -3.17
C VAL A 17 -6.94 0.96 -2.71
N LEU A 18 -7.46 1.32 -1.56
CA LEU A 18 -7.15 2.57 -0.86
C LEU A 18 -6.42 2.23 0.45
N SER A 19 -5.21 2.75 0.60
CA SER A 19 -4.37 2.47 1.75
C SER A 19 -3.75 3.74 2.32
N TYR A 20 -4.09 4.04 3.56
CA TYR A 20 -3.45 5.05 4.39
C TYR A 20 -2.54 4.36 5.41
N SER A 21 -1.27 4.77 5.48
CA SER A 21 -0.27 4.19 6.39
C SER A 21 -0.28 2.65 6.33
N GLY A 22 -0.22 2.10 5.13
CA GLY A 22 -0.39 0.66 4.89
C GLY A 22 0.65 -0.18 5.65
N THR A 23 0.17 -1.19 6.39
CA THR A 23 1.01 -2.12 7.14
C THR A 23 1.64 -3.15 6.19
N PHE A 24 2.52 -2.70 5.29
CA PHE A 24 3.32 -3.55 4.40
C PHE A 24 4.66 -3.95 5.01
N VAL A 25 4.70 -4.03 6.32
CA VAL A 25 5.88 -4.31 7.13
C VAL A 25 5.86 -5.73 7.68
N ASN A 26 7.01 -6.22 8.10
CA ASN A 26 7.13 -7.46 8.84
C ASN A 26 6.99 -7.17 10.34
N LEU A 27 5.83 -7.46 10.92
CA LEU A 27 5.57 -7.30 12.35
C LEU A 27 5.93 -8.53 13.17
N ARG A 28 6.03 -9.71 12.55
CA ARG A 28 6.27 -10.98 13.22
C ARG A 28 7.43 -11.70 12.56
N ASN A 29 8.39 -12.12 13.37
CA ASN A 29 9.35 -13.16 12.98
C ASN A 29 8.69 -14.51 13.25
N SER A 30 7.70 -14.88 12.44
CA SER A 30 7.07 -16.21 12.48
C SER A 30 7.74 -17.12 11.47
N PRO A 31 8.10 -18.35 11.83
CA PRO A 31 8.61 -19.32 10.85
C PRO A 31 7.65 -19.58 9.68
N GLU A 32 6.33 -19.52 9.94
CA GLU A 32 5.29 -19.77 8.93
C GLU A 32 5.05 -18.56 8.01
N ALA A 33 5.43 -17.36 8.46
CA ALA A 33 5.28 -16.13 7.69
C ALA A 33 6.47 -15.18 7.95
N PRO A 34 7.67 -15.55 7.49
CA PRO A 34 8.92 -14.85 7.85
C PRO A 34 8.99 -13.41 7.36
N LEU A 35 8.22 -13.07 6.32
CA LEU A 35 8.15 -11.72 5.78
C LEU A 35 6.88 -10.97 6.19
N GLY A 36 5.85 -11.66 6.71
CA GLY A 36 4.56 -11.05 7.00
C GLY A 36 3.99 -10.32 5.79
N ALA A 37 3.45 -9.12 5.97
CA ALA A 37 2.92 -8.32 4.86
C ALA A 37 4.02 -7.72 3.94
N TYR A 38 5.28 -7.82 4.31
CA TYR A 38 6.41 -7.46 3.45
C TYR A 38 6.54 -8.42 2.25
N GLU A 39 5.89 -9.59 2.31
CA GLU A 39 5.78 -10.57 1.24
C GLU A 39 5.24 -9.98 -0.06
N TYR A 40 4.35 -8.99 0.01
CA TYR A 40 3.85 -8.29 -1.17
C TYR A 40 4.95 -7.59 -1.95
N ILE A 41 5.96 -7.06 -1.25
CA ILE A 41 7.06 -6.29 -1.83
C ILE A 41 8.15 -7.20 -2.38
N GLU A 42 8.52 -8.23 -1.61
CA GLU A 42 9.66 -9.08 -1.93
C GLU A 42 9.31 -10.17 -2.97
N ASN A 43 8.13 -10.75 -2.89
CA ASN A 43 7.79 -11.93 -3.68
C ASN A 43 6.50 -11.79 -4.49
N LEU A 44 5.37 -11.50 -3.85
CA LEU A 44 4.07 -11.66 -4.49
C LEU A 44 3.90 -10.76 -5.73
N PHE A 45 4.15 -9.46 -5.61
CA PHE A 45 4.04 -8.57 -6.76
C PHE A 45 5.15 -8.79 -7.80
N PRO A 46 6.43 -8.94 -7.41
CA PRO A 46 7.49 -9.17 -8.39
C PRO A 46 7.32 -10.45 -9.20
N SER A 47 6.93 -11.56 -8.59
CA SER A 47 6.88 -12.88 -9.23
C SER A 47 5.53 -13.24 -9.88
N SER A 48 4.47 -12.46 -9.62
CA SER A 48 3.14 -12.78 -10.16
C SER A 48 2.83 -11.98 -11.43
N GLU A 49 1.89 -12.50 -12.21
CA GLU A 49 1.28 -11.74 -13.29
C GLU A 49 0.54 -10.52 -12.74
N LYS A 50 0.48 -9.46 -13.55
CA LYS A 50 -0.19 -8.23 -13.19
C LYS A 50 -1.70 -8.46 -13.03
N LYS A 51 -2.22 -8.09 -11.86
CA LYS A 51 -3.67 -8.12 -11.58
C LYS A 51 -4.33 -6.77 -11.93
N PRO A 52 -5.64 -6.73 -12.15
CA PRO A 52 -6.34 -5.51 -12.61
C PRO A 52 -6.61 -4.53 -11.47
N PHE A 53 -5.56 -4.08 -10.78
CA PHE A 53 -5.69 -3.17 -9.64
C PHE A 53 -5.46 -1.73 -10.02
N ARG A 54 -6.21 -0.83 -9.36
CA ARG A 54 -5.91 0.58 -9.20
C ARG A 54 -5.69 0.86 -7.72
N ILE A 55 -4.54 1.43 -7.37
CA ILE A 55 -4.07 1.46 -5.98
C ILE A 55 -3.70 2.89 -5.59
N TRP A 56 -4.26 3.37 -4.48
CA TRP A 56 -3.82 4.58 -3.82
C TRP A 56 -3.09 4.19 -2.54
N ILE A 57 -1.89 4.73 -2.36
CA ILE A 57 -1.06 4.53 -1.17
C ILE A 57 -0.68 5.89 -0.62
N GLN A 58 -0.91 6.11 0.66
CA GLN A 58 -0.40 7.25 1.40
C GLN A 58 0.43 6.76 2.58
N VAL A 59 1.55 7.44 2.85
CA VAL A 59 2.37 7.26 4.06
C VAL A 59 2.82 8.62 4.57
N SER A 60 2.95 8.73 5.88
CA SER A 60 3.36 9.96 6.56
C SER A 60 4.85 9.94 6.91
N GLU A 61 5.49 11.12 6.95
CA GLU A 61 6.93 11.27 7.26
C GLU A 61 7.30 10.68 8.62
N SER A 62 6.49 10.95 9.64
CA SER A 62 6.65 10.42 11.00
C SER A 62 5.75 9.22 11.26
N ASP A 63 5.61 8.34 10.28
CA ASP A 63 4.85 7.09 10.41
C ASP A 63 5.56 6.10 11.35
N ASN A 64 4.88 5.01 11.70
CA ASN A 64 5.43 3.99 12.59
C ASN A 64 6.78 3.47 12.08
N GLY A 65 7.74 3.36 12.99
CA GLY A 65 9.09 2.89 12.68
C GLY A 65 9.92 3.83 11.82
N SER A 66 9.47 5.07 11.54
CA SER A 66 10.20 6.04 10.69
C SER A 66 11.59 6.38 11.19
N LYS A 67 11.85 6.24 12.49
CA LYS A 67 13.17 6.44 13.12
C LYS A 67 14.06 5.19 13.10
N THR A 68 13.55 4.04 12.66
CA THR A 68 14.36 2.83 12.51
C THR A 68 15.14 2.89 11.19
N GLY A 69 16.32 2.27 11.18
CA GLY A 69 17.20 2.30 10.00
C GLY A 69 16.55 1.74 8.74
N ALA A 70 17.13 2.04 7.59
CA ALA A 70 16.63 1.70 6.26
C ALA A 70 16.44 0.19 6.01
N GLU A 71 17.17 -0.66 6.73
CA GLU A 71 17.02 -2.12 6.64
C GLU A 71 15.83 -2.65 7.43
N GLY A 72 15.22 -1.80 8.26
CA GLY A 72 14.11 -2.18 9.13
C GLY A 72 12.85 -2.54 8.34
N ARG A 73 12.57 -3.84 8.18
CA ARG A 73 11.29 -4.33 7.66
C ARG A 73 10.08 -3.90 8.52
N ARG A 74 10.31 -3.12 9.57
CA ARG A 74 9.33 -2.53 10.50
C ARG A 74 9.16 -1.01 10.30
N ASN A 75 9.73 -0.44 9.24
CA ASN A 75 9.60 0.97 8.91
C ASN A 75 8.50 1.16 7.87
N TRP A 76 7.39 1.76 8.26
CA TRP A 76 6.22 1.99 7.38
C TRP A 76 6.55 2.89 6.20
N VAL A 77 7.37 3.92 6.41
CA VAL A 77 7.76 4.86 5.35
C VAL A 77 8.51 4.13 4.26
N ILE A 78 9.53 3.38 4.65
CA ILE A 78 10.38 2.62 3.71
C ILE A 78 9.57 1.51 3.02
N ALA A 79 8.76 0.77 3.77
CA ALA A 79 7.95 -0.31 3.21
C ALA A 79 6.95 0.20 2.16
N ASN A 80 6.23 1.29 2.45
CA ASN A 80 5.30 1.88 1.48
C ASN A 80 6.01 2.47 0.26
N ALA A 81 7.18 3.10 0.44
CA ALA A 81 7.98 3.61 -0.67
C ALA A 81 8.52 2.46 -1.57
N ARG A 82 9.00 1.37 -0.96
CA ARG A 82 9.42 0.17 -1.70
C ARG A 82 8.26 -0.48 -2.45
N PHE A 83 7.10 -0.54 -1.83
CA PHE A 83 5.91 -1.05 -2.49
C PHE A 83 5.51 -0.18 -3.70
N ALA A 84 5.55 1.15 -3.56
CA ALA A 84 5.32 2.06 -4.68
C ALA A 84 6.33 1.83 -5.83
N LYS A 85 7.60 1.56 -5.51
CA LYS A 85 8.62 1.21 -6.52
C LYS A 85 8.25 -0.07 -7.26
N VAL A 86 7.86 -1.12 -6.56
CA VAL A 86 7.42 -2.39 -7.16
C VAL A 86 6.20 -2.18 -8.07
N LEU A 87 5.22 -1.39 -7.62
CA LEU A 87 4.04 -1.05 -8.43
C LEU A 87 4.43 -0.34 -9.73
N LYS A 88 5.40 0.58 -9.66
CA LYS A 88 5.94 1.27 -10.84
C LYS A 88 6.60 0.28 -11.82
N GLU A 89 7.48 -0.56 -11.33
CA GLU A 89 8.20 -1.56 -12.13
C GLU A 89 7.25 -2.55 -12.82
N LYS A 90 6.20 -2.95 -12.12
CA LYS A 90 5.13 -3.83 -12.63
C LYS A 90 4.05 -3.07 -13.42
N ARG A 91 4.22 -1.76 -13.64
CA ARG A 91 3.30 -0.89 -14.42
C ARG A 91 1.85 -0.92 -13.93
N TYR A 92 1.64 -0.99 -12.62
CA TYR A 92 0.30 -0.85 -12.05
C TYR A 92 -0.23 0.59 -12.18
N ALA A 93 -1.54 0.74 -12.24
CA ALA A 93 -2.18 2.04 -12.04
C ALA A 93 -2.14 2.35 -10.54
N TYR A 94 -1.24 3.25 -10.12
CA TYR A 94 -1.11 3.61 -8.72
C TYR A 94 -0.84 5.10 -8.51
N GLN A 95 -1.19 5.58 -7.32
CA GLN A 95 -0.81 6.90 -6.81
C GLN A 95 -0.11 6.70 -5.48
N PHE A 96 1.04 7.36 -5.30
CA PHE A 96 1.78 7.36 -4.04
C PHE A 96 1.86 8.77 -3.47
N VAL A 97 1.40 8.95 -2.24
CA VAL A 97 1.37 10.23 -1.54
C VAL A 97 2.24 10.15 -0.28
N TYR A 98 3.26 11.00 -0.23
CA TYR A 98 4.09 11.18 0.96
C TYR A 98 3.69 12.46 1.68
N SER A 99 3.26 12.35 2.93
CA SER A 99 2.77 13.49 3.72
C SER A 99 3.82 13.98 4.70
N LYS A 100 4.45 15.11 4.36
CA LYS A 100 5.46 15.76 5.23
C LYS A 100 4.81 16.31 6.50
N GLY A 101 5.57 16.28 7.61
CA GLY A 101 5.15 16.82 8.91
C GLY A 101 3.96 16.08 9.54
N ALA A 102 3.62 14.90 9.05
CA ALA A 102 2.48 14.14 9.51
C ALA A 102 2.89 12.82 10.19
N GLY A 103 2.06 12.34 11.12
CA GLY A 103 2.21 11.07 11.82
C GLY A 103 1.33 9.97 11.26
N HIS A 104 1.41 8.80 11.90
CA HIS A 104 0.64 7.61 11.53
C HIS A 104 -0.86 7.87 11.54
N THR A 105 -1.55 7.56 10.44
CA THR A 105 -3.00 7.70 10.28
C THR A 105 -3.58 9.06 10.73
N GLN A 106 -2.83 10.13 10.51
CA GLN A 106 -3.24 11.45 10.96
C GLN A 106 -4.53 11.91 10.24
N ARG A 107 -5.59 12.17 11.01
CA ARG A 107 -6.94 12.52 10.49
C ARG A 107 -6.91 13.70 9.52
N LYS A 108 -6.11 14.73 9.80
CA LYS A 108 -5.99 15.91 8.92
C LYS A 108 -5.51 15.52 7.51
N VAL A 109 -4.52 14.61 7.43
CA VAL A 109 -4.00 14.10 6.14
C VAL A 109 -5.10 13.33 5.40
N ILE A 110 -5.78 12.43 6.11
CA ILE A 110 -6.87 11.63 5.54
C ILE A 110 -7.96 12.55 5.00
N ASN A 111 -8.45 13.48 5.81
CA ASN A 111 -9.52 14.40 5.40
C ASN A 111 -9.15 15.25 4.18
N ASN A 112 -7.90 15.71 4.11
CA ASN A 112 -7.43 16.56 3.02
C ASN A 112 -7.20 15.79 1.71
N THR A 113 -6.91 14.49 1.76
CA THR A 113 -6.53 13.71 0.58
C THR A 113 -7.60 12.71 0.15
N LEU A 114 -8.57 12.39 1.02
CA LEU A 114 -9.60 11.39 0.73
C LEU A 114 -10.45 11.70 -0.50
N PRO A 115 -10.89 12.95 -0.77
CA PRO A 115 -11.62 13.25 -2.00
C PRO A 115 -10.83 12.86 -3.26
N GLN A 116 -9.58 13.30 -3.35
CA GLN A 116 -8.69 12.95 -4.48
C GLN A 116 -8.41 11.45 -4.55
N ALA A 117 -8.25 10.80 -3.40
CA ALA A 117 -8.02 9.36 -3.34
C ALA A 117 -9.22 8.57 -3.89
N LEU A 118 -10.44 8.98 -3.53
CA LEU A 118 -11.67 8.39 -4.05
C LEU A 118 -11.84 8.65 -5.56
N GLU A 119 -11.64 9.88 -6.01
CA GLU A 119 -11.66 10.20 -7.44
C GLU A 119 -10.67 9.34 -8.21
N TYR A 120 -9.45 9.19 -7.71
CA TYR A 120 -8.43 8.38 -8.37
C TYR A 120 -8.78 6.89 -8.42
N VAL A 121 -9.19 6.29 -7.30
CA VAL A 121 -9.45 4.84 -7.27
C VAL A 121 -10.72 4.48 -8.05
N TRP A 122 -11.68 5.40 -8.18
CA TRP A 122 -12.91 5.21 -8.94
C TRP A 122 -12.87 5.75 -10.36
N LEU A 123 -11.74 6.29 -10.81
CA LEU A 123 -11.53 6.72 -12.19
C LEU A 123 -11.86 5.55 -13.15
N ASP A 124 -12.63 5.85 -14.19
CA ASP A 124 -13.08 4.88 -15.22
C ASP A 124 -13.89 3.68 -14.65
N TYR A 125 -14.52 3.86 -13.50
CA TYR A 125 -15.39 2.83 -12.96
C TYR A 125 -16.74 2.85 -13.66
N THR A 126 -17.08 1.71 -14.27
CA THR A 126 -18.43 1.46 -14.80
C THR A 126 -19.10 0.40 -13.93
N PRO A 127 -20.23 0.72 -13.25
CA PRO A 127 -20.98 -0.30 -12.50
C PRO A 127 -21.39 -1.47 -13.39
N ARG A 128 -21.18 -2.68 -12.92
CA ARG A 128 -21.81 -3.85 -13.59
C ARG A 128 -23.32 -3.75 -13.35
N ARG A 129 -24.09 -3.73 -14.40
CA ARG A 129 -25.55 -3.83 -14.36
C ARG A 129 -25.97 -5.26 -14.06
#